data_6264f7f80c232f10fd00a4fbf87ac552
#
_entry.id   6264f7f80c232f10fd00a4fbf87ac552
#
_cell.length_a   1.000
_cell.length_b   1.000
_cell.length_c   1.000
_cell.angle_alpha   90.00
_cell.angle_beta   90.00
_cell.angle_gamma   90.00
#
_symmetry.space_group_name_H-M   'P 1'
#
loop_
_entity.id
_entity.type
_entity.pdbx_description
1 polymer ?
#
loop_
_entity_poly.entity_id
_entity_poly.type
_entity_poly.pdbx_seq_one_letter_code
_entity_poly.pdbx_strand_id
1 'polypeptide(L)'
;MFGTTYTGNLEYRDASEINSAMGRVYGHMSLAVLTSMIISWFVGTSPELLEFFFTGWIKWIVIFAPLAAIFGVSMVLANNPSKSVAQLCLHGFAALMGLSFATIFAVFTMGSIVSAFMGAAILFGVMSGYGYFTKRSLDSLGKFMFVGLIAIVIASIVNIFIGSTIMQMVISALAIIIFLGLTAYDTQKIREEVSYDTSPVVEIRGALTLYMDFINLFINLLQLFGDRK
;
A
#
# COMPACT_ATOMS: atom_id res chain seq x y z
N MET A 1 -25.45 38.18 -20.72
CA MET A 1 -26.62 37.31 -20.57
C MET A 1 -26.29 35.97 -21.19
N PHE A 2 -26.05 34.97 -20.40
CA PHE A 2 -26.18 33.51 -20.57
C PHE A 2 -25.35 32.83 -19.50
N GLY A 3 -25.93 32.79 -18.31
CA GLY A 3 -25.47 31.88 -17.27
C GLY A 3 -25.98 30.47 -17.56
N THR A 4 -25.13 29.60 -18.06
CA THR A 4 -25.37 28.16 -18.02
C THR A 4 -25.02 27.68 -16.62
N THR A 5 -26.01 27.62 -15.75
CA THR A 5 -25.94 26.92 -14.48
C THR A 5 -25.81 25.43 -14.80
N TYR A 6 -24.60 24.88 -14.71
CA TYR A 6 -24.42 23.43 -14.65
C TYR A 6 -24.93 22.94 -13.29
N THR A 7 -26.22 22.70 -13.20
CA THR A 7 -26.78 21.83 -12.16
C THR A 7 -26.60 20.38 -12.62
N GLY A 8 -25.35 19.92 -12.65
CA GLY A 8 -25.08 18.50 -12.62
C GLY A 8 -25.54 18.00 -11.25
N ASN A 9 -26.61 17.22 -11.20
CA ASN A 9 -26.97 16.45 -10.03
C ASN A 9 -25.76 15.56 -9.72
N LEU A 10 -24.99 15.91 -8.68
CA LEU A 10 -24.03 14.98 -8.10
C LEU A 10 -24.88 13.86 -7.51
N GLU A 11 -24.95 12.75 -8.19
CA GLU A 11 -25.66 11.55 -7.75
C GLU A 11 -24.81 10.92 -6.66
N TYR A 12 -25.09 11.29 -5.41
CA TYR A 12 -24.43 10.68 -4.24
C TYR A 12 -24.93 9.24 -4.11
N ARG A 13 -23.97 8.31 -3.96
CA ARG A 13 -24.27 6.93 -3.61
C ARG A 13 -25.01 6.86 -2.28
N ASP A 14 -26.00 6.00 -2.18
CA ASP A 14 -26.61 5.68 -0.90
C ASP A 14 -25.65 4.85 0.00
N ALA A 15 -26.03 4.65 1.27
CA ALA A 15 -25.19 3.95 2.23
C ALA A 15 -24.90 2.49 1.80
N SER A 16 -25.82 1.82 1.10
CA SER A 16 -25.61 0.44 0.65
C SER A 16 -24.65 0.38 -0.54
N GLU A 17 -24.71 1.34 -1.42
CA GLU A 17 -23.81 1.49 -2.56
C GLU A 17 -22.40 1.85 -2.12
N ILE A 18 -22.25 2.74 -1.10
CA ILE A 18 -20.95 3.05 -0.49
C ILE A 18 -20.33 1.79 0.13
N ASN A 19 -21.11 1.00 0.88
CA ASN A 19 -20.66 -0.26 1.47
C ASN A 19 -20.20 -1.24 0.38
N SER A 20 -20.95 -1.34 -0.71
CA SER A 20 -20.62 -2.21 -1.85
C SER A 20 -19.34 -1.75 -2.56
N ALA A 21 -19.18 -0.43 -2.76
CA ALA A 21 -17.97 0.15 -3.34
C ALA A 21 -16.74 -0.10 -2.47
N MET A 22 -16.84 0.13 -1.15
CA MET A 22 -15.77 -0.19 -0.20
C MET A 22 -15.44 -1.68 -0.18
N GLY A 23 -16.45 -2.55 -0.28
CA GLY A 23 -16.23 -3.99 -0.45
C GLY A 23 -15.40 -4.32 -1.69
N ARG A 24 -15.60 -3.63 -2.82
CA ARG A 24 -14.78 -3.79 -4.03
C ARG A 24 -13.38 -3.22 -3.85
N VAL A 25 -13.21 -2.10 -3.14
CA VAL A 25 -11.89 -1.55 -2.78
C VAL A 25 -11.07 -2.59 -2.02
N TYR A 26 -11.61 -3.15 -0.93
CA TYR A 26 -10.94 -4.21 -0.16
C TYR A 26 -10.71 -5.49 -0.98
N GLY A 27 -11.64 -5.83 -1.86
CA GLY A 27 -11.49 -6.97 -2.78
C GLY A 27 -10.31 -6.80 -3.73
N HIS A 28 -10.20 -5.65 -4.40
CA HIS A 28 -9.05 -5.33 -5.27
C HIS A 28 -7.74 -5.27 -4.50
N MET A 29 -7.73 -4.66 -3.29
CA MET A 29 -6.56 -4.64 -2.42
C MET A 29 -6.11 -6.06 -2.05
N SER A 30 -7.03 -6.91 -1.59
CA SER A 30 -6.71 -8.29 -1.19
C SER A 30 -6.14 -9.11 -2.36
N LEU A 31 -6.69 -8.94 -3.57
CA LEU A 31 -6.16 -9.58 -4.77
C LEU A 31 -4.76 -9.07 -5.13
N ALA A 32 -4.47 -7.77 -4.94
CA ALA A 32 -3.14 -7.21 -5.13
C ALA A 32 -2.14 -7.78 -4.11
N VAL A 33 -2.52 -7.89 -2.83
CA VAL A 33 -1.70 -8.53 -1.79
C VAL A 33 -1.41 -9.98 -2.14
N LEU A 34 -2.42 -10.75 -2.58
CA LEU A 34 -2.23 -12.13 -3.04
C LEU A 34 -1.30 -12.22 -4.25
N THR A 35 -1.42 -11.30 -5.22
CA THR A 35 -0.51 -11.23 -6.38
C THR A 35 0.94 -11.07 -5.91
N SER A 36 1.20 -10.12 -5.01
CA SER A 36 2.54 -9.91 -4.46
C SER A 36 3.05 -11.12 -3.68
N MET A 37 2.19 -11.73 -2.88
CA MET A 37 2.54 -12.90 -2.05
C MET A 37 2.94 -14.09 -2.92
N ILE A 38 2.16 -14.40 -3.97
CA ILE A 38 2.43 -15.53 -4.86
C ILE A 38 3.76 -15.32 -5.58
N ILE A 39 4.00 -14.13 -6.14
CA ILE A 39 5.23 -13.83 -6.88
C ILE A 39 6.43 -13.83 -5.93
N SER A 40 6.31 -13.21 -4.78
CA SER A 40 7.36 -13.17 -3.76
C SER A 40 7.73 -14.58 -3.27
N TRP A 41 6.73 -15.43 -3.02
CA TRP A 41 6.94 -16.82 -2.63
C TRP A 41 7.60 -17.63 -3.75
N PHE A 42 7.08 -17.54 -4.97
CA PHE A 42 7.58 -18.31 -6.12
C PHE A 42 9.05 -17.96 -6.42
N VAL A 43 9.40 -16.69 -6.46
CA VAL A 43 10.78 -16.23 -6.70
C VAL A 43 11.66 -16.47 -5.48
N GLY A 44 11.15 -16.18 -4.28
CA GLY A 44 11.92 -16.23 -3.04
C GLY A 44 12.24 -17.65 -2.54
N THR A 45 11.54 -18.67 -3.05
CA THR A 45 11.82 -20.08 -2.73
C THR A 45 12.64 -20.80 -3.81
N SER A 46 12.94 -20.13 -4.94
CA SER A 46 13.79 -20.69 -6.03
C SER A 46 15.17 -20.02 -5.99
N PRO A 47 16.23 -20.76 -5.64
CA PRO A 47 17.60 -20.23 -5.64
C PRO A 47 18.02 -19.65 -6.99
N GLU A 48 17.63 -20.29 -8.08
CA GLU A 48 17.99 -19.87 -9.45
C GLU A 48 17.35 -18.52 -9.79
N LEU A 49 16.06 -18.30 -9.40
CA LEU A 49 15.37 -17.06 -9.65
C LEU A 49 15.90 -15.93 -8.74
N LEU A 50 16.23 -16.25 -7.48
CA LEU A 50 16.87 -15.28 -6.59
C LEU A 50 18.22 -14.85 -7.16
N GLU A 51 19.06 -15.79 -7.60
CA GLU A 51 20.34 -15.47 -8.22
C GLU A 51 20.15 -14.61 -9.48
N PHE A 52 19.22 -14.97 -10.36
CA PHE A 52 18.94 -14.24 -11.61
C PHE A 52 18.50 -12.78 -11.33
N PHE A 53 17.55 -12.59 -10.42
CA PHE A 53 16.96 -11.26 -10.19
C PHE A 53 17.78 -10.38 -9.24
N PHE A 54 18.58 -10.96 -8.33
CA PHE A 54 19.24 -10.20 -7.26
C PHE A 54 20.79 -10.20 -7.37
N THR A 55 21.35 -10.68 -8.50
CA THR A 55 22.77 -10.53 -8.80
C THR A 55 23.03 -9.55 -9.95
N GLY A 56 24.26 -9.14 -10.11
CA GLY A 56 24.68 -8.22 -11.16
C GLY A 56 23.95 -6.87 -11.13
N TRP A 57 23.62 -6.34 -12.30
CA TRP A 57 22.95 -5.05 -12.46
C TRP A 57 21.41 -5.15 -12.37
N ILE A 58 20.83 -6.33 -12.62
CA ILE A 58 19.38 -6.56 -12.60
C ILE A 58 18.79 -6.23 -11.23
N LYS A 59 19.52 -6.53 -10.15
CA LYS A 59 19.09 -6.23 -8.77
C LYS A 59 18.68 -4.77 -8.57
N TRP A 60 19.38 -3.85 -9.20
CA TRP A 60 19.07 -2.43 -9.08
C TRP A 60 17.74 -2.07 -9.75
N ILE A 61 17.44 -2.71 -10.89
CA ILE A 61 16.11 -2.56 -11.53
C ILE A 61 15.04 -3.09 -10.59
N VAL A 62 15.19 -4.31 -10.07
CA VAL A 62 14.19 -4.94 -9.19
C VAL A 62 13.95 -4.10 -7.93
N ILE A 63 15.00 -3.53 -7.32
CA ILE A 63 14.88 -2.71 -6.12
C ILE A 63 14.19 -1.36 -6.41
N PHE A 64 14.51 -0.71 -7.52
CA PHE A 64 14.01 0.63 -7.81
C PHE A 64 12.76 0.66 -8.70
N ALA A 65 12.43 -0.46 -9.38
CA ALA A 65 11.25 -0.52 -10.24
C ALA A 65 9.92 -0.18 -9.52
N PRO A 66 9.64 -0.65 -8.30
CA PRO A 66 8.42 -0.25 -7.60
C PRO A 66 8.33 1.25 -7.34
N LEU A 67 9.45 1.89 -7.02
CA LEU A 67 9.49 3.34 -6.77
C LEU A 67 9.16 4.12 -8.07
N ALA A 68 9.71 3.71 -9.20
CA ALA A 68 9.37 4.31 -10.48
C ALA A 68 7.93 3.98 -10.91
N ALA A 69 7.51 2.73 -10.69
CA ALA A 69 6.19 2.26 -11.08
C ALA A 69 5.05 2.96 -10.33
N ILE A 70 5.21 3.29 -9.03
CA ILE A 70 4.14 3.98 -8.29
C ILE A 70 3.84 5.34 -8.89
N PHE A 71 4.84 6.10 -9.35
CA PHE A 71 4.63 7.37 -10.05
C PHE A 71 3.91 7.16 -11.38
N GLY A 72 4.36 6.18 -12.20
CA GLY A 72 3.72 5.86 -13.48
C GLY A 72 2.26 5.42 -13.31
N VAL A 73 2.00 4.51 -12.38
CA VAL A 73 0.64 4.03 -12.07
C VAL A 73 -0.24 5.16 -11.56
N SER A 74 0.27 6.00 -10.65
CA SER A 74 -0.49 7.16 -10.15
C SER A 74 -0.86 8.14 -11.26
N MET A 75 0.05 8.42 -12.20
CA MET A 75 -0.22 9.26 -13.37
C MET A 75 -1.28 8.65 -14.30
N VAL A 76 -1.21 7.33 -14.55
CA VAL A 76 -2.21 6.65 -15.37
C VAL A 76 -3.58 6.69 -14.71
N LEU A 77 -3.66 6.36 -13.41
CA LEU A 77 -4.92 6.35 -12.66
C LEU A 77 -5.54 7.75 -12.50
N ALA A 78 -4.73 8.80 -12.45
CA ALA A 78 -5.19 10.19 -12.40
C ALA A 78 -5.94 10.62 -13.68
N ASN A 79 -5.67 9.98 -14.83
CA ASN A 79 -6.33 10.25 -16.09
C ASN A 79 -7.62 9.41 -16.31
N ASN A 80 -8.17 8.79 -15.27
CA ASN A 80 -9.39 7.97 -15.33
C ASN A 80 -9.42 6.99 -16.52
N PRO A 81 -8.46 6.05 -16.58
CA PRO A 81 -8.38 5.07 -17.67
C PRO A 81 -9.58 4.10 -17.62
N SER A 82 -9.67 3.20 -18.60
CA SER A 82 -10.65 2.11 -18.52
C SER A 82 -10.38 1.23 -17.29
N LYS A 83 -11.43 0.58 -16.76
CA LYS A 83 -11.34 -0.33 -15.61
C LYS A 83 -10.24 -1.40 -15.80
N SER A 84 -10.15 -1.98 -17.01
CA SER A 84 -9.15 -3.02 -17.30
C SER A 84 -7.73 -2.48 -17.22
N VAL A 85 -7.47 -1.27 -17.70
CA VAL A 85 -6.15 -0.62 -17.59
C VAL A 85 -5.84 -0.32 -16.13
N ALA A 86 -6.80 0.18 -15.35
CA ALA A 86 -6.59 0.43 -13.93
C ALA A 86 -6.26 -0.86 -13.15
N GLN A 87 -6.96 -1.95 -13.43
CA GLN A 87 -6.68 -3.26 -12.82
C GLN A 87 -5.29 -3.77 -13.23
N LEU A 88 -4.92 -3.64 -14.51
CA LEU A 88 -3.58 -4.02 -14.99
C LEU A 88 -2.49 -3.22 -14.27
N CYS A 89 -2.70 -1.92 -14.06
CA CYS A 89 -1.79 -1.07 -13.29
C CYS A 89 -1.64 -1.55 -11.85
N LEU A 90 -2.75 -1.84 -11.15
CA LEU A 90 -2.73 -2.33 -9.78
C LEU A 90 -1.98 -3.66 -9.66
N HIS A 91 -2.35 -4.66 -10.48
CA HIS A 91 -1.72 -5.98 -10.41
C HIS A 91 -0.29 -5.99 -10.96
N GLY A 92 0.02 -5.17 -11.98
CA GLY A 92 1.38 -4.99 -12.47
C GLY A 92 2.28 -4.37 -11.40
N PHE A 93 1.79 -3.36 -10.67
CA PHE A 93 2.49 -2.79 -9.53
C PHE A 93 2.68 -3.82 -8.40
N ALA A 94 1.61 -4.55 -8.04
CA ALA A 94 1.68 -5.59 -7.03
C ALA A 94 2.66 -6.72 -7.41
N ALA A 95 2.77 -7.05 -8.69
CA ALA A 95 3.75 -8.03 -9.20
C ALA A 95 5.19 -7.54 -9.03
N LEU A 96 5.47 -6.28 -9.36
CA LEU A 96 6.78 -5.66 -9.14
C LEU A 96 7.14 -5.61 -7.65
N MET A 97 6.20 -5.25 -6.79
CA MET A 97 6.39 -5.28 -5.33
C MET A 97 6.69 -6.70 -4.85
N GLY A 98 5.93 -7.70 -5.32
CA GLY A 98 6.17 -9.10 -4.99
C GLY A 98 7.56 -9.58 -5.40
N LEU A 99 8.02 -9.21 -6.59
CA LEU A 99 9.38 -9.50 -7.04
C LEU A 99 10.43 -8.86 -6.12
N SER A 100 10.26 -7.57 -5.79
CA SER A 100 11.20 -6.87 -4.90
C SER A 100 11.25 -7.47 -3.49
N PHE A 101 10.15 -8.04 -3.02
CA PHE A 101 10.06 -8.68 -1.70
C PHE A 101 10.51 -10.14 -1.68
N ALA A 102 10.88 -10.74 -2.82
CA ALA A 102 11.28 -12.14 -2.87
C ALA A 102 12.45 -12.46 -1.92
N THR A 103 13.38 -11.49 -1.70
CA THR A 103 14.50 -11.64 -0.76
C THR A 103 14.08 -11.85 0.69
N ILE A 104 12.84 -11.50 1.07
CA ILE A 104 12.31 -11.72 2.43
C ILE A 104 12.37 -13.21 2.78
N PHE A 105 12.07 -14.09 1.82
CA PHE A 105 12.12 -15.54 2.03
C PHE A 105 13.54 -16.09 2.22
N ALA A 106 14.56 -15.38 1.72
CA ALA A 106 15.95 -15.73 1.97
C ALA A 106 16.44 -15.24 3.35
N VAL A 107 15.95 -14.08 3.81
CA VAL A 107 16.46 -13.39 5.00
C VAL A 107 15.72 -13.81 6.27
N PHE A 108 14.39 -13.98 6.21
CA PHE A 108 13.55 -14.23 7.39
C PHE A 108 13.02 -15.66 7.43
N THR A 109 12.74 -16.15 8.64
CA THR A 109 12.09 -17.44 8.83
C THR A 109 10.63 -17.38 8.35
N MET A 110 10.11 -18.52 7.87
CA MET A 110 8.71 -18.59 7.43
C MET A 110 7.73 -18.25 8.56
N GLY A 111 8.03 -18.67 9.79
CA GLY A 111 7.23 -18.37 10.97
C GLY A 111 7.12 -16.85 11.20
N SER A 112 8.23 -16.12 11.07
CA SER A 112 8.25 -14.65 11.20
C SER A 112 7.47 -13.96 10.07
N ILE A 113 7.58 -14.46 8.83
CA ILE A 113 6.82 -13.93 7.69
C ILE A 113 5.32 -14.05 7.96
N VAL A 114 4.86 -15.25 8.36
CA VAL A 114 3.44 -15.50 8.66
C VAL A 114 2.97 -14.66 9.85
N SER A 115 3.75 -14.59 10.93
CA SER A 115 3.39 -13.81 12.13
C SER A 115 3.29 -12.32 11.83
N ALA A 116 4.25 -11.75 11.06
CA ALA A 116 4.21 -10.36 10.65
C ALA A 116 3.03 -10.06 9.72
N PHE A 117 2.70 -10.99 8.80
CA PHE A 117 1.55 -10.85 7.91
C PHE A 117 0.23 -10.85 8.70
N MET A 118 0.06 -11.77 9.63
CA MET A 118 -1.13 -11.83 10.50
C MET A 118 -1.22 -10.59 11.39
N GLY A 119 -0.10 -10.13 11.96
CA GLY A 119 -0.04 -8.89 12.73
C GLY A 119 -0.45 -7.67 11.90
N ALA A 120 0.07 -7.55 10.67
CA ALA A 120 -0.32 -6.49 9.74
C ALA A 120 -1.81 -6.56 9.40
N ALA A 121 -2.35 -7.75 9.15
CA ALA A 121 -3.77 -7.93 8.83
C ALA A 121 -4.69 -7.51 9.98
N ILE A 122 -4.33 -7.87 11.21
CA ILE A 122 -5.09 -7.48 12.41
C ILE A 122 -5.03 -5.97 12.62
N LEU A 123 -3.83 -5.38 12.62
CA LEU A 123 -3.64 -3.95 12.85
C LEU A 123 -4.29 -3.10 11.76
N PHE A 124 -4.11 -3.50 10.49
CA PHE A 124 -4.77 -2.87 9.34
C PHE A 124 -6.30 -2.95 9.48
N GLY A 125 -6.84 -4.13 9.79
CA GLY A 125 -8.29 -4.32 9.94
C GLY A 125 -8.89 -3.46 11.05
N VAL A 126 -8.21 -3.35 12.20
CA VAL A 126 -8.64 -2.50 13.32
C VAL A 126 -8.62 -1.02 12.92
N MET A 127 -7.52 -0.53 12.32
CA MET A 127 -7.38 0.89 11.98
C MET A 127 -8.25 1.28 10.79
N SER A 128 -8.39 0.41 9.81
CA SER A 128 -9.32 0.60 8.70
C SER A 128 -10.77 0.61 9.20
N GLY A 129 -11.15 -0.30 10.10
CA GLY A 129 -12.45 -0.27 10.76
C GLY A 129 -12.69 1.04 11.53
N TYR A 130 -11.69 1.50 12.28
CA TYR A 130 -11.78 2.79 12.95
C TYR A 130 -12.02 3.95 11.96
N GLY A 131 -11.21 4.03 10.90
CA GLY A 131 -11.36 5.05 9.85
C GLY A 131 -12.72 5.00 9.16
N TYR A 132 -13.25 3.79 8.95
CA TYR A 132 -14.56 3.59 8.32
C TYR A 132 -15.72 4.08 9.18
N PHE A 133 -15.71 3.82 10.50
CA PHE A 133 -16.85 4.10 11.38
C PHE A 133 -16.75 5.45 12.12
N THR A 134 -15.57 6.06 12.19
CA THR A 134 -15.39 7.32 12.91
C THR A 134 -16.18 8.44 12.23
N LYS A 135 -16.80 9.29 13.08
CA LYS A 135 -17.51 10.51 12.63
C LYS A 135 -16.62 11.76 12.72
N ARG A 136 -15.44 11.63 13.31
CA ARG A 136 -14.48 12.75 13.43
C ARG A 136 -13.65 12.81 12.15
N SER A 137 -13.42 14.02 11.60
CA SER A 137 -12.47 14.17 10.49
C SER A 137 -11.07 13.77 10.95
N LEU A 138 -10.43 12.95 10.14
CA LEU A 138 -9.04 12.52 10.33
C LEU A 138 -8.05 13.35 9.51
N ASP A 139 -8.47 14.45 8.86
CA ASP A 139 -7.61 15.27 8.00
C ASP A 139 -6.36 15.79 8.71
N SER A 140 -6.51 16.26 9.95
CA SER A 140 -5.37 16.73 10.75
C SER A 140 -4.40 15.59 11.07
N LEU A 141 -4.94 14.40 11.37
CA LEU A 141 -4.14 13.20 11.60
C LEU A 141 -3.39 12.80 10.33
N GLY A 142 -4.08 12.74 9.19
CA GLY A 142 -3.50 12.41 7.89
C GLY A 142 -2.36 13.35 7.51
N LYS A 143 -2.56 14.67 7.65
CA LYS A 143 -1.50 15.67 7.40
C LYS A 143 -0.29 15.46 8.30
N PHE A 144 -0.50 15.20 9.60
CA PHE A 144 0.58 14.95 10.55
C PHE A 144 1.34 13.65 10.21
N MET A 145 0.61 12.57 9.91
CA MET A 145 1.22 11.30 9.51
C MET A 145 1.99 11.43 8.20
N PHE A 146 1.51 12.21 7.23
CA PHE A 146 2.20 12.45 5.98
C PHE A 146 3.55 13.17 6.17
N VAL A 147 3.59 14.18 7.06
CA VAL A 147 4.87 14.82 7.44
C VAL A 147 5.80 13.82 8.12
N GLY A 148 5.26 12.99 9.01
CA GLY A 148 6.00 11.90 9.63
C GLY A 148 6.55 10.89 8.61
N LEU A 149 5.77 10.54 7.57
CA LEU A 149 6.21 9.67 6.48
C LEU A 149 7.42 10.26 5.75
N ILE A 150 7.40 11.54 5.43
CA ILE A 150 8.56 12.21 4.81
C ILE A 150 9.78 12.12 5.71
N ALA A 151 9.60 12.36 7.02
CA ALA A 151 10.71 12.30 7.98
C ALA A 151 11.33 10.89 8.06
N ILE A 152 10.52 9.82 8.11
CA ILE A 152 11.07 8.46 8.13
C ILE A 152 11.71 8.03 6.80
N VAL A 153 11.20 8.52 5.66
CA VAL A 153 11.85 8.29 4.35
C VAL A 153 13.25 8.91 4.34
N ILE A 154 13.39 10.16 4.79
CA ILE A 154 14.70 10.83 4.91
C ILE A 154 15.60 10.07 5.87
N ALA A 155 15.09 9.68 7.06
CA ALA A 155 15.84 8.91 8.04
C ALA A 155 16.30 7.56 7.48
N SER A 156 15.44 6.88 6.68
CA SER A 156 15.78 5.62 6.03
C SER A 156 16.91 5.78 5.00
N ILE A 157 16.86 6.85 4.20
CA ILE A 157 17.94 7.16 3.24
C ILE A 157 19.26 7.41 3.98
N VAL A 158 19.23 8.20 5.05
CA VAL A 158 20.42 8.45 5.88
C VAL A 158 20.94 7.15 6.49
N ASN A 159 20.04 6.27 6.97
CA ASN A 159 20.44 4.99 7.57
C ASN A 159 21.08 4.01 6.57
N ILE A 160 20.77 4.12 5.26
CA ILE A 160 21.46 3.32 4.23
C ILE A 160 22.98 3.57 4.25
N PHE A 161 23.41 4.81 4.51
CA PHE A 161 24.84 5.18 4.59
C PHE A 161 25.45 4.90 5.95
N ILE A 162 24.66 4.98 7.04
CA ILE A 162 25.14 4.74 8.42
C ILE A 162 25.18 3.24 8.73
N GLY A 163 24.23 2.45 8.22
CA GLY A 163 24.12 1.02 8.48
C GLY A 163 23.76 0.65 9.93
N SER A 164 23.09 1.56 10.67
CA SER A 164 22.77 1.33 12.08
C SER A 164 21.53 0.46 12.26
N THR A 165 21.69 -0.70 12.89
CA THR A 165 20.58 -1.60 13.24
C THR A 165 19.60 -0.95 14.22
N ILE A 166 20.10 -0.20 15.21
CA ILE A 166 19.26 0.50 16.19
C ILE A 166 18.42 1.54 15.49
N MET A 167 19.02 2.33 14.59
CA MET A 167 18.28 3.33 13.81
C MET A 167 17.22 2.66 12.94
N GLN A 168 17.52 1.53 12.31
CA GLN A 168 16.55 0.75 11.55
C GLN A 168 15.36 0.31 12.40
N MET A 169 15.59 -0.17 13.62
CA MET A 169 14.51 -0.56 14.54
C MET A 169 13.62 0.63 14.92
N VAL A 170 14.22 1.78 15.21
CA VAL A 170 13.48 3.02 15.55
C VAL A 170 12.65 3.48 14.34
N ILE A 171 13.23 3.49 13.14
CA ILE A 171 12.54 3.82 11.90
C ILE A 171 11.34 2.90 11.69
N SER A 172 11.52 1.57 11.84
CA SER A 172 10.44 0.60 11.67
C SER A 172 9.32 0.77 12.71
N ALA A 173 9.65 1.04 13.97
CA ALA A 173 8.66 1.29 15.01
C ALA A 173 7.84 2.55 14.73
N LEU A 174 8.49 3.65 14.33
CA LEU A 174 7.81 4.89 13.94
C LEU A 174 6.97 4.71 12.67
N ALA A 175 7.48 3.97 11.68
CA ALA A 175 6.75 3.66 10.46
C ALA A 175 5.45 2.90 10.74
N ILE A 176 5.46 1.91 11.65
CA ILE A 176 4.24 1.21 12.05
C ILE A 176 3.20 2.20 12.58
N ILE A 177 3.58 3.10 13.49
CA ILE A 177 2.66 4.11 14.05
C ILE A 177 2.10 5.03 12.95
N ILE A 178 2.96 5.47 12.04
CA ILE A 178 2.56 6.36 10.95
C ILE A 178 1.60 5.65 9.99
N PHE A 179 1.91 4.42 9.57
CA PHE A 179 1.04 3.69 8.65
C PHE A 179 -0.28 3.23 9.31
N LEU A 180 -0.33 3.02 10.61
CA LEU A 180 -1.59 2.84 11.33
C LEU A 180 -2.47 4.10 11.24
N GLY A 181 -1.89 5.27 11.46
CA GLY A 181 -2.60 6.54 11.32
C GLY A 181 -3.05 6.81 9.88
N LEU A 182 -2.19 6.54 8.89
CA LEU A 182 -2.52 6.65 7.47
C LEU A 182 -3.63 5.68 7.06
N THR A 183 -3.58 4.43 7.48
CA THR A 183 -4.64 3.43 7.19
C THR A 183 -6.03 3.92 7.63
N ALA A 184 -6.14 4.52 8.83
CA ALA A 184 -7.40 5.08 9.28
C ALA A 184 -7.84 6.29 8.45
N TYR A 185 -6.94 7.22 8.19
CA TYR A 185 -7.18 8.41 7.38
C TYR A 185 -7.57 8.05 5.95
N ASP A 186 -6.79 7.18 5.30
CA ASP A 186 -7.01 6.79 3.91
C ASP A 186 -8.30 6.01 3.73
N THR A 187 -8.64 5.13 4.69
CA THR A 187 -9.96 4.46 4.69
C THR A 187 -11.11 5.46 4.74
N GLN A 188 -11.04 6.48 5.64
CA GLN A 188 -12.05 7.53 5.72
C GLN A 188 -12.14 8.31 4.42
N LYS A 189 -11.01 8.70 3.86
CA LYS A 189 -10.93 9.47 2.63
C LYS A 189 -11.46 8.70 1.42
N ILE A 190 -11.09 7.44 1.27
CA ILE A 190 -11.59 6.58 0.19
C ILE A 190 -13.11 6.39 0.32
N ARG A 191 -13.64 6.18 1.54
CA ARG A 191 -15.08 6.10 1.77
C ARG A 191 -15.79 7.39 1.35
N GLU A 192 -15.20 8.55 1.61
CA GLU A 192 -15.72 9.83 1.15
C GLU A 192 -15.65 9.93 -0.38
N GLU A 193 -14.52 9.61 -1.01
CA GLU A 193 -14.34 9.66 -2.46
C GLU A 193 -15.34 8.77 -3.20
N VAL A 194 -15.53 7.53 -2.76
CA VAL A 194 -16.52 6.62 -3.39
C VAL A 194 -17.97 7.05 -3.17
N SER A 195 -18.25 7.98 -2.26
CA SER A 195 -19.61 8.49 -2.06
C SER A 195 -20.09 9.43 -3.17
N TYR A 196 -19.15 10.14 -3.81
CA TYR A 196 -19.46 11.10 -4.89
C TYR A 196 -18.85 10.74 -6.26
N ASP A 197 -17.80 9.91 -6.30
CA ASP A 197 -17.22 9.41 -7.56
C ASP A 197 -17.67 7.97 -7.79
N THR A 198 -18.50 7.78 -8.83
CA THR A 198 -19.03 6.46 -9.19
C THR A 198 -18.14 5.70 -10.16
N SER A 199 -17.00 6.27 -10.55
CA SER A 199 -16.05 5.64 -11.47
C SER A 199 -15.46 4.36 -10.86
N PRO A 200 -15.37 3.26 -11.62
CA PRO A 200 -14.63 2.07 -11.18
C PRO A 200 -13.16 2.32 -10.87
N VAL A 201 -12.58 3.41 -11.40
CA VAL A 201 -11.18 3.78 -11.21
C VAL A 201 -10.92 4.29 -9.80
N VAL A 202 -11.89 4.99 -9.18
CA VAL A 202 -11.76 5.45 -7.78
C VAL A 202 -11.60 4.26 -6.82
N GLU A 203 -12.34 3.16 -7.06
CA GLU A 203 -12.24 1.95 -6.24
C GLU A 203 -10.87 1.28 -6.36
N ILE A 204 -10.29 1.26 -7.58
CA ILE A 204 -8.96 0.68 -7.82
C ILE A 204 -7.86 1.59 -7.26
N ARG A 205 -8.01 2.91 -7.36
CA ARG A 205 -7.10 3.89 -6.74
C ARG A 205 -7.09 3.77 -5.22
N GLY A 206 -8.28 3.68 -4.62
CA GLY A 206 -8.41 3.40 -3.18
C GLY A 206 -7.77 2.08 -2.77
N ALA A 207 -7.95 1.02 -3.58
CA ALA A 207 -7.31 -0.27 -3.35
C ALA A 207 -5.77 -0.19 -3.41
N LEU A 208 -5.21 0.59 -4.33
CA LEU A 208 -3.75 0.82 -4.40
C LEU A 208 -3.24 1.53 -3.15
N THR A 209 -3.95 2.56 -2.66
CA THR A 209 -3.57 3.28 -1.45
C THR A 209 -3.56 2.35 -0.24
N LEU A 210 -4.66 1.61 0.01
CA LEU A 210 -4.73 0.67 1.14
C LEU A 210 -3.74 -0.51 1.00
N TYR A 211 -3.46 -0.95 -0.23
CA TYR A 211 -2.42 -1.93 -0.50
C TYR A 211 -1.05 -1.43 -0.02
N MET A 212 -0.70 -0.18 -0.32
CA MET A 212 0.57 0.42 0.11
C MET A 212 0.66 0.52 1.64
N ASP A 213 -0.41 0.92 2.32
CA ASP A 213 -0.46 0.96 3.79
C ASP A 213 -0.23 -0.42 4.39
N PHE A 214 -0.95 -1.44 3.88
CA PHE A 214 -0.83 -2.81 4.35
C PHE A 214 0.59 -3.36 4.17
N ILE A 215 1.16 -3.19 2.99
CA ILE A 215 2.51 -3.69 2.68
C ILE A 215 3.57 -3.00 3.56
N ASN A 216 3.42 -1.70 3.80
CA ASN A 216 4.34 -0.98 4.68
C ASN A 216 4.21 -1.42 6.14
N LEU A 217 3.00 -1.67 6.64
CA LEU A 217 2.79 -2.27 7.96
C LEU A 217 3.47 -3.65 8.04
N PHE A 218 3.23 -4.51 7.06
CA PHE A 218 3.83 -5.85 7.00
C PHE A 218 5.36 -5.82 7.04
N ILE A 219 5.97 -5.03 6.16
CA ILE A 219 7.44 -4.96 6.06
C ILE A 219 8.07 -4.43 7.34
N ASN A 220 7.48 -3.38 7.94
CA ASN A 220 8.03 -2.80 9.17
C ASN A 220 7.83 -3.72 10.39
N LEU A 221 6.72 -4.45 10.46
CA LEU A 221 6.52 -5.49 11.47
C LEU A 221 7.54 -6.62 11.31
N LEU A 222 7.77 -7.07 10.08
CA LEU A 222 8.75 -8.11 9.79
C LEU A 222 10.18 -7.65 10.12
N GLN A 223 10.53 -6.40 9.81
CA GLN A 223 11.86 -5.85 10.15
C GLN A 223 12.08 -5.69 11.65
N LEU A 224 11.01 -5.36 12.39
CA LEU A 224 11.10 -5.09 13.83
C LEU A 224 11.07 -6.37 14.67
N PHE A 225 10.26 -7.34 14.28
CA PHE A 225 9.98 -8.54 15.08
C PHE A 225 10.39 -9.85 14.41
N GLY A 226 10.86 -9.82 13.16
CA GLY A 226 11.18 -11.02 12.42
C GLY A 226 12.54 -11.61 12.79
N ASP A 227 12.57 -12.92 13.03
CA ASP A 227 13.80 -13.69 13.19
C ASP A 227 14.46 -13.89 11.83
N ARG A 228 15.72 -13.51 11.75
CA ARG A 228 16.54 -13.75 10.55
C ARG A 228 17.12 -15.17 10.59
N LYS A 229 17.27 -15.77 9.40
CA LYS A 229 17.92 -17.09 9.24
C LYS A 229 19.41 -17.02 9.51
#